data_3edc0c130e62a902fb293db400fb1693
#
_entry.id   3edc0c130e62a902fb293db400fb1693
#
_cell.length_a   1.000
_cell.length_b   1.000
_cell.length_c   1.000
_cell.angle_alpha   90.00
_cell.angle_beta   90.00
_cell.angle_gamma   90.00
#
_symmetry.space_group_name_H-M   'P 1'
#
loop_
_entity.id
_entity.type
_entity.pdbx_description
1 polymer ?
#
loop_
_entity_poly.entity_id
_entity_poly.type
_entity_poly.pdbx_seq_one_letter_code
_entity_poly.pdbx_strand_id
1 'polypeptide(L)'
;MRKRPNLLGTYLLNSSGNRAVAGLLTEPPWLGQETGHSHPGLLRGYLGTVTLLVSLLLAACQPTGQPTPTALPAASPSATPGPTSTPAPTPIVISSPAGLVQGADGMPWWSDTVFYEVFVRSFADATTGPLANDGIGDIQGLIEKLDYLNDGDPTTTADLGITGIWLMPIAQSPSDHGYDVIDYYTIEQDYGANADFKRLMTEAHRRGIRVVVDLVLNHTSVEHPWFQEAIRPDSARHDWYIWADQDPKYRGPWGQTVWHRLGNRWYYGLFWEGMPDLNYRNPAVTEEMLKITRFWLDEMGVDGFRLDAIRHLYEDGQVQENVPETHDWLRDFHAVYKAANPDAVAVGEVWTNTKIVASYIGDQLDLAFEFDLAQAILNAVNNRTRGDLAIAQDVDLRSFPPGQYATFLTNHDQNRAMSKLAGQVARARLAATVLLTSPGVPFIYYGEEIGMTGQKPDEKIRTPMQWTAEANAGFSPHAPWEADNKGYETVNIAAERADPGSLLNLYRKLIGLRNAHPALRVGDLTKTDVENRKVYAFLRQSAEEAILVLFNFDDKPTRDYAISLEKSQLSGALAAIELLQDSLVQLQAPKIDAQGGFADYQPIGELAPRTGYVIQLSPQ
;
A
#
# COMPACT_ATOMS: atom_id res chain seq x y z
N MET A 1 10.33 -42.71 -45.71
CA MET A 1 11.69 -43.03 -45.27
C MET A 1 12.40 -41.76 -44.83
N ARG A 2 12.55 -41.55 -43.51
CA ARG A 2 13.69 -40.91 -42.82
C ARG A 2 13.33 -40.87 -41.34
N LYS A 3 14.21 -41.44 -40.53
CA LYS A 3 14.11 -41.75 -39.12
C LYS A 3 14.23 -40.50 -38.24
N ARG A 4 13.48 -40.45 -37.15
CA ARG A 4 13.73 -39.57 -35.95
C ARG A 4 14.75 -40.26 -35.03
N PRO A 5 15.64 -39.56 -34.36
CA PRO A 5 16.38 -40.11 -33.23
C PRO A 5 15.69 -39.81 -31.91
N ASN A 6 15.57 -40.85 -31.07
CA ASN A 6 15.25 -40.80 -29.66
C ASN A 6 16.40 -40.20 -28.88
N LEU A 7 16.12 -39.32 -27.93
CA LEU A 7 17.03 -38.96 -26.84
C LEU A 7 16.34 -39.36 -25.51
N LEU A 8 16.82 -40.48 -24.97
CA LEU A 8 16.62 -40.89 -23.57
C LEU A 8 17.50 -40.03 -22.68
N GLY A 9 16.89 -39.23 -21.80
CA GLY A 9 17.56 -38.58 -20.69
C GLY A 9 17.53 -39.49 -19.46
N THR A 10 18.71 -39.82 -18.96
CA THR A 10 18.95 -40.67 -17.81
C THR A 10 18.65 -39.90 -16.52
N TYR A 11 17.72 -40.39 -15.73
CA TYR A 11 17.46 -39.91 -14.35
C TYR A 11 18.47 -40.55 -13.39
N LEU A 12 19.25 -39.72 -12.71
CA LEU A 12 20.00 -40.12 -11.52
C LEU A 12 19.10 -39.88 -10.30
N LEU A 13 18.67 -40.93 -9.67
CA LEU A 13 18.01 -40.93 -8.35
C LEU A 13 19.05 -40.71 -7.27
N ASN A 14 18.93 -39.63 -6.52
CA ASN A 14 19.66 -39.45 -5.29
C ASN A 14 18.72 -39.78 -4.11
N SER A 15 19.19 -40.63 -3.24
CA SER A 15 18.45 -41.24 -2.13
C SER A 15 18.38 -40.29 -0.92
N SER A 16 17.48 -39.33 -0.92
CA SER A 16 16.97 -38.70 0.30
C SER A 16 15.66 -37.98 -0.09
N GLY A 17 14.55 -38.51 0.40
CA GLY A 17 13.22 -38.11 0.01
C GLY A 17 12.79 -36.75 0.56
N ASN A 18 13.13 -35.68 -0.12
CA ASN A 18 12.46 -34.39 -0.01
C ASN A 18 12.13 -33.91 -1.40
N ARG A 19 10.86 -33.88 -1.72
CA ARG A 19 10.35 -33.18 -2.91
C ARG A 19 10.50 -31.68 -2.67
N ALA A 20 11.52 -31.09 -3.28
CA ALA A 20 11.56 -29.65 -3.47
C ALA A 20 10.46 -29.26 -4.49
N VAL A 21 9.48 -28.49 -4.06
CA VAL A 21 8.59 -27.76 -4.95
C VAL A 21 9.45 -26.69 -5.61
N ALA A 22 9.78 -26.87 -6.88
CA ALA A 22 10.38 -25.82 -7.68
C ALA A 22 9.34 -24.69 -7.82
N GLY A 23 9.51 -23.62 -7.06
CA GLY A 23 8.81 -22.37 -7.28
C GLY A 23 9.16 -21.89 -8.69
N LEU A 24 8.17 -21.70 -9.54
CA LEU A 24 8.29 -20.92 -10.75
C LEU A 24 8.65 -19.50 -10.31
N LEU A 25 9.92 -19.11 -10.53
CA LEU A 25 10.33 -17.71 -10.49
C LEU A 25 9.58 -17.00 -11.62
N THR A 26 8.47 -16.36 -11.28
CA THR A 26 7.83 -15.41 -12.18
C THR A 26 8.73 -14.19 -12.22
N GLU A 27 9.09 -13.75 -13.42
CA GLU A 27 9.83 -12.50 -13.64
C GLU A 27 9.13 -11.35 -12.91
N PRO A 28 9.87 -10.41 -12.30
CA PRO A 28 9.25 -9.25 -11.71
C PRO A 28 8.51 -8.45 -12.79
N PRO A 29 7.30 -7.99 -12.52
CA PRO A 29 6.38 -7.45 -13.52
C PRO A 29 6.80 -6.13 -14.18
N TRP A 30 7.88 -5.49 -13.76
CA TRP A 30 8.32 -4.20 -14.28
C TRP A 30 9.29 -4.29 -15.50
N LEU A 31 9.66 -5.49 -15.96
CA LEU A 31 10.36 -5.68 -17.24
C LEU A 31 9.38 -5.67 -18.43
N GLY A 32 8.69 -4.55 -18.65
CA GLY A 32 8.04 -4.26 -19.92
C GLY A 32 9.09 -3.86 -20.96
N GLN A 33 9.03 -4.42 -22.15
CA GLN A 33 9.88 -4.00 -23.28
C GLN A 33 9.58 -2.54 -23.60
N GLU A 34 10.49 -1.63 -23.26
CA GLU A 34 10.46 -0.27 -23.77
C GLU A 34 10.72 -0.28 -25.29
N THR A 35 9.68 -0.03 -26.06
CA THR A 35 9.81 0.36 -27.46
C THR A 35 10.15 1.84 -27.49
N GLY A 36 11.38 2.16 -27.87
CA GLY A 36 11.91 3.52 -27.92
C GLY A 36 11.01 4.48 -28.69
N HIS A 37 10.56 5.50 -28.04
CA HIS A 37 9.99 6.68 -28.64
C HIS A 37 11.05 7.78 -28.72
N SER A 38 11.55 7.97 -29.94
CA SER A 38 12.37 9.12 -30.34
C SER A 38 11.52 10.40 -30.30
N HIS A 39 11.86 11.33 -29.43
CA HIS A 39 11.32 12.68 -29.46
C HIS A 39 11.90 13.46 -30.65
N PRO A 40 11.08 14.11 -31.50
CA PRO A 40 11.56 15.08 -32.47
C PRO A 40 11.66 16.46 -31.81
N GLY A 41 12.86 16.96 -31.69
CA GLY A 41 13.13 18.34 -31.29
C GLY A 41 12.47 19.35 -32.23
N LEU A 42 11.77 20.32 -31.69
CA LEU A 42 11.24 21.48 -32.38
C LEU A 42 11.89 22.76 -31.87
N LEU A 43 12.91 23.19 -32.61
CA LEU A 43 13.32 24.60 -32.67
C LEU A 43 12.17 25.44 -33.22
N ARG A 44 11.68 26.42 -32.48
CA ARG A 44 10.92 27.54 -33.04
C ARG A 44 11.46 28.87 -32.55
N GLY A 45 11.96 29.61 -33.54
CA GLY A 45 12.43 30.97 -33.41
C GLY A 45 11.30 31.99 -33.24
N TYR A 46 11.68 33.07 -32.63
CA TYR A 46 10.95 34.33 -32.51
C TYR A 46 10.56 34.94 -33.86
N LEU A 47 9.35 35.47 -33.97
CA LEU A 47 9.06 36.80 -34.49
C LEU A 47 7.62 37.21 -34.18
N GLY A 48 7.51 38.41 -33.67
CA GLY A 48 6.39 39.16 -33.21
C GLY A 48 5.39 39.66 -34.21
N THR A 49 4.31 40.20 -33.74
CA THR A 49 3.78 41.55 -34.08
C THR A 49 2.57 41.88 -33.21
N VAL A 50 2.58 43.09 -32.73
CA VAL A 50 1.58 43.85 -31.96
C VAL A 50 0.39 44.19 -32.87
N THR A 51 -0.85 44.12 -32.36
CA THR A 51 -1.89 45.11 -32.74
C THR A 51 -2.93 45.27 -31.62
N LEU A 52 -3.04 46.48 -31.20
CA LEU A 52 -3.94 47.14 -30.27
C LEU A 52 -5.31 47.42 -30.94
N LEU A 53 -6.42 47.27 -30.22
CA LEU A 53 -7.57 48.19 -30.38
C LEU A 53 -8.56 48.14 -29.21
N VAL A 54 -8.86 49.33 -28.75
CA VAL A 54 -9.69 49.80 -27.64
C VAL A 54 -11.13 49.99 -28.08
N SER A 55 -12.13 49.81 -27.17
CA SER A 55 -13.38 50.63 -27.00
C SER A 55 -14.27 49.95 -25.96
N LEU A 56 -14.45 50.45 -24.79
CA LEU A 56 -15.25 51.52 -24.15
C LEU A 56 -16.75 51.54 -24.49
N LEU A 57 -17.58 51.40 -23.40
CA LEU A 57 -18.68 52.28 -22.93
C LEU A 57 -19.75 51.45 -22.21
N LEU A 58 -19.91 51.58 -20.89
CA LEU A 58 -20.81 52.44 -20.07
C LEU A 58 -22.33 52.14 -20.19
N ALA A 59 -23.07 51.76 -19.15
CA ALA A 59 -23.74 52.53 -18.09
C ALA A 59 -24.82 51.65 -17.42
N ALA A 60 -24.81 51.50 -16.17
CA ALA A 60 -25.62 52.04 -15.07
C ALA A 60 -27.15 51.92 -15.14
N CYS A 61 -27.75 51.27 -14.10
CA CYS A 61 -28.79 51.83 -13.22
C CYS A 61 -29.34 50.79 -12.26
N GLN A 62 -29.22 51.05 -10.97
CA GLN A 62 -30.16 50.62 -9.90
C GLN A 62 -31.24 51.69 -9.76
N PRO A 63 -32.41 51.52 -9.08
CA PRO A 63 -32.47 51.16 -7.66
C PRO A 63 -33.78 50.47 -7.10
N THR A 64 -33.68 50.04 -5.83
CA THR A 64 -34.63 50.14 -4.70
C THR A 64 -35.94 49.32 -4.64
N GLY A 65 -36.16 48.71 -3.45
CA GLY A 65 -37.48 48.58 -2.87
C GLY A 65 -37.72 47.29 -2.04
N GLN A 66 -37.49 47.35 -0.73
CA GLN A 66 -38.20 46.49 0.26
C GLN A 66 -39.62 47.03 0.51
N PRO A 67 -40.61 46.28 1.10
CA PRO A 67 -40.51 45.76 2.46
C PRO A 67 -41.23 44.41 2.73
N THR A 68 -40.92 43.85 3.87
CA THR A 68 -41.49 42.69 4.59
C THR A 68 -42.94 42.91 5.03
N PRO A 69 -43.74 41.84 5.26
CA PRO A 69 -44.55 41.82 6.45
C PRO A 69 -44.41 40.56 7.32
N THR A 70 -44.43 40.83 8.62
CA THR A 70 -44.53 40.00 9.79
C THR A 70 -45.82 39.18 9.84
N ALA A 71 -45.79 37.90 10.24
CA ALA A 71 -46.94 37.16 10.66
C ALA A 71 -46.68 36.42 12.00
N LEU A 72 -47.59 36.53 12.91
CA LEU A 72 -47.66 36.02 14.28
C LEU A 72 -48.12 34.55 14.32
N PRO A 73 -47.96 33.84 15.46
CA PRO A 73 -47.88 32.39 15.54
C PRO A 73 -49.26 31.70 15.71
N ALA A 74 -49.34 30.49 15.14
CA ALA A 74 -50.48 29.60 15.34
C ALA A 74 -50.17 28.51 16.40
N ALA A 75 -51.17 28.20 17.20
CA ALA A 75 -51.12 27.29 18.34
C ALA A 75 -50.92 25.82 17.96
N SER A 76 -50.15 25.11 18.79
CA SER A 76 -49.92 23.67 18.71
C SER A 76 -51.13 22.84 19.12
N PRO A 77 -51.41 21.72 18.43
CA PRO A 77 -52.30 20.68 18.98
C PRO A 77 -51.53 19.68 19.84
N SER A 78 -52.17 19.26 20.92
CA SER A 78 -51.73 18.29 21.90
C SER A 78 -51.46 16.89 21.28
N ALA A 79 -50.30 16.32 21.57
CA ALA A 79 -49.90 15.01 21.05
C ALA A 79 -50.42 13.87 21.95
N THR A 80 -51.04 12.89 21.33
CA THR A 80 -51.40 11.58 21.91
C THR A 80 -50.13 10.72 22.02
N PRO A 81 -49.90 9.95 23.11
CA PRO A 81 -48.73 9.07 23.21
C PRO A 81 -48.82 7.93 22.19
N GLY A 82 -47.85 7.86 21.29
CA GLY A 82 -47.65 6.74 20.38
C GLY A 82 -46.96 5.56 21.07
N PRO A 83 -47.01 4.36 20.50
CA PRO A 83 -46.43 3.18 21.10
C PRO A 83 -44.91 3.32 21.27
N THR A 84 -44.41 2.87 22.42
CA THR A 84 -43.00 2.84 22.80
C THR A 84 -42.20 2.04 21.77
N SER A 85 -41.43 2.72 20.96
CA SER A 85 -40.48 2.08 20.07
C SER A 85 -39.36 1.44 20.88
N THR A 86 -39.13 0.16 20.70
CA THR A 86 -37.92 -0.54 21.14
C THR A 86 -36.70 0.24 20.58
N PRO A 87 -35.69 0.57 21.40
CA PRO A 87 -34.53 1.27 20.90
C PRO A 87 -33.89 0.43 19.77
N ALA A 88 -33.68 1.05 18.63
CA ALA A 88 -32.87 0.47 17.58
C ALA A 88 -31.47 0.13 18.14
N PRO A 89 -30.85 -0.98 17.75
CA PRO A 89 -29.49 -1.29 18.18
C PRO A 89 -28.60 -0.09 17.83
N THR A 90 -27.86 0.38 18.82
CA THR A 90 -26.89 1.47 18.64
C THR A 90 -25.92 1.05 17.56
N PRO A 91 -25.75 1.82 16.49
CA PRO A 91 -24.71 1.52 15.50
C PRO A 91 -23.37 1.39 16.21
N ILE A 92 -22.57 0.37 15.86
CA ILE A 92 -21.17 0.33 16.31
C ILE A 92 -20.52 1.57 15.71
N VAL A 93 -20.16 2.52 16.55
CA VAL A 93 -19.41 3.70 16.13
C VAL A 93 -17.99 3.21 15.87
N ILE A 94 -17.68 2.95 14.61
CA ILE A 94 -16.34 2.64 14.14
C ILE A 94 -15.66 4.00 14.01
N SER A 95 -14.97 4.43 15.08
CA SER A 95 -14.30 5.73 15.11
C SER A 95 -12.86 5.61 14.65
N SER A 96 -12.41 6.58 13.87
CA SER A 96 -10.98 6.79 13.61
C SER A 96 -10.26 7.13 14.92
N PRO A 97 -9.00 6.71 15.10
CA PRO A 97 -8.24 7.11 16.29
C PRO A 97 -8.12 8.63 16.39
N ALA A 98 -8.36 9.18 17.57
CA ALA A 98 -8.10 10.59 17.83
C ALA A 98 -6.60 10.82 18.09
N GLY A 99 -5.96 11.62 17.24
CA GLY A 99 -4.54 11.92 17.35
C GLY A 99 -3.62 10.82 16.79
N LEU A 100 -2.32 11.03 16.88
CA LEU A 100 -1.32 10.09 16.39
C LEU A 100 -1.36 8.77 17.16
N VAL A 101 -1.38 7.65 16.41
CA VAL A 101 -1.31 6.30 16.97
C VAL A 101 0.00 6.13 17.75
N GLN A 102 -0.09 5.60 18.98
CA GLN A 102 1.04 5.46 19.92
C GLN A 102 1.53 4.01 20.07
N GLY A 103 0.80 3.05 19.51
CA GLY A 103 1.02 1.63 19.75
C GLY A 103 0.34 1.14 21.04
N ALA A 104 -0.46 0.06 20.92
CA ALA A 104 -1.10 -0.58 22.07
C ALA A 104 -0.15 -1.57 22.74
N ASP A 105 -0.33 -1.78 24.06
CA ASP A 105 0.33 -2.83 24.83
C ASP A 105 1.89 -2.84 24.75
N GLY A 106 2.49 -1.65 24.55
CA GLY A 106 3.94 -1.52 24.41
C GLY A 106 4.47 -1.91 23.03
N MET A 107 3.59 -2.16 22.05
CA MET A 107 3.97 -2.36 20.65
C MET A 107 4.32 -1.03 20.00
N PRO A 108 5.17 -1.02 18.96
CA PRO A 108 5.43 0.19 18.18
C PRO A 108 4.17 0.71 17.51
N TRP A 109 4.06 2.02 17.30
CA TRP A 109 2.88 2.67 16.72
C TRP A 109 2.46 2.09 15.36
N TRP A 110 3.42 1.68 14.54
CA TRP A 110 3.13 1.13 13.21
C TRP A 110 2.41 -0.22 13.25
N SER A 111 2.46 -0.96 14.38
CA SER A 111 1.70 -2.20 14.55
C SER A 111 0.18 -1.97 14.57
N ASP A 112 -0.25 -0.77 14.99
CA ASP A 112 -1.66 -0.37 15.04
C ASP A 112 -2.11 0.39 13.78
N THR A 113 -1.23 0.52 12.78
CA THR A 113 -1.47 1.35 11.60
C THR A 113 -2.02 0.54 10.44
N VAL A 114 -2.92 1.16 9.69
CA VAL A 114 -3.26 0.81 8.31
C VAL A 114 -2.65 1.86 7.41
N PHE A 115 -1.70 1.45 6.56
CA PHE A 115 -1.04 2.35 5.62
C PHE A 115 -1.81 2.45 4.30
N TYR A 116 -1.73 3.63 3.69
CA TYR A 116 -2.26 3.91 2.36
C TYR A 116 -1.15 4.41 1.46
N GLU A 117 -0.87 3.69 0.40
CA GLU A 117 0.16 4.04 -0.59
C GLU A 117 -0.40 5.05 -1.58
N VAL A 118 0.28 6.20 -1.70
CA VAL A 118 -0.12 7.33 -2.53
C VAL A 118 0.92 7.61 -3.60
N PHE A 119 0.50 7.61 -4.85
CA PHE A 119 1.23 8.26 -5.94
C PHE A 119 0.73 9.69 -6.08
N VAL A 120 1.52 10.67 -5.62
CA VAL A 120 1.09 12.08 -5.52
C VAL A 120 0.59 12.61 -6.86
N ARG A 121 1.33 12.36 -7.96
CA ARG A 121 0.99 12.76 -9.33
C ARG A 121 -0.42 12.36 -9.78
N SER A 122 -0.94 11.26 -9.24
CA SER A 122 -2.23 10.67 -9.61
C SER A 122 -3.30 10.77 -8.53
N PHE A 123 -2.98 11.27 -7.33
CA PHE A 123 -3.95 11.24 -6.25
C PHE A 123 -4.97 12.38 -6.33
N ALA A 124 -4.53 13.63 -6.37
CA ALA A 124 -5.42 14.78 -6.52
C ALA A 124 -4.66 16.00 -7.07
N ASP A 125 -5.18 16.62 -8.11
CA ASP A 125 -4.76 17.94 -8.57
C ASP A 125 -5.39 19.01 -7.65
N ALA A 126 -4.58 19.95 -7.16
CA ALA A 126 -5.04 20.99 -6.28
C ALA A 126 -6.13 21.86 -6.90
N THR A 127 -7.08 22.33 -6.09
CA THR A 127 -8.08 23.30 -6.53
C THR A 127 -7.65 24.74 -6.26
N THR A 128 -6.60 24.93 -5.47
CA THR A 128 -6.06 26.23 -5.07
C THR A 128 -4.54 26.22 -5.09
N GLY A 129 -3.93 27.39 -5.30
CA GLY A 129 -2.48 27.55 -5.26
C GLY A 129 -1.82 27.63 -6.65
N PRO A 130 -0.47 27.67 -6.68
CA PRO A 130 0.28 27.88 -7.93
C PRO A 130 0.18 26.73 -8.95
N LEU A 131 0.00 25.49 -8.49
CA LEU A 131 -0.10 24.27 -9.31
C LEU A 131 -1.56 23.85 -9.56
N ALA A 132 -2.53 24.64 -9.09
CA ALA A 132 -3.94 24.27 -9.15
C ALA A 132 -4.45 24.07 -10.58
N ASN A 133 -5.14 22.95 -10.79
CA ASN A 133 -5.85 22.64 -12.02
C ASN A 133 -4.93 22.50 -13.26
N ASP A 134 -3.71 21.98 -13.09
CA ASP A 134 -2.78 21.79 -14.22
C ASP A 134 -2.81 20.37 -14.82
N GLY A 135 -3.54 19.46 -14.20
CA GLY A 135 -3.68 18.07 -14.65
C GLY A 135 -2.70 17.12 -13.99
N ILE A 136 -1.92 17.61 -13.02
CA ILE A 136 -0.95 16.84 -12.24
C ILE A 136 -1.35 16.87 -10.77
N GLY A 137 -1.36 15.74 -10.11
CA GLY A 137 -1.57 15.68 -8.67
C GLY A 137 -0.37 16.24 -7.91
N ASP A 138 -0.64 16.95 -6.82
CA ASP A 138 0.36 17.66 -6.05
C ASP A 138 0.11 17.57 -4.53
N ILE A 139 1.05 18.09 -3.73
CA ILE A 139 0.96 18.06 -2.26
C ILE A 139 -0.23 18.86 -1.74
N GLN A 140 -0.59 19.98 -2.37
CA GLN A 140 -1.75 20.76 -1.96
C GLN A 140 -3.06 19.98 -2.24
N GLY A 141 -3.15 19.29 -3.38
CA GLY A 141 -4.27 18.41 -3.70
C GLY A 141 -4.40 17.24 -2.72
N LEU A 142 -3.26 16.64 -2.33
CA LEU A 142 -3.26 15.62 -1.27
C LEU A 142 -3.77 16.21 0.07
N ILE A 143 -3.34 17.40 0.46
CA ILE A 143 -3.84 18.07 1.68
C ILE A 143 -5.36 18.28 1.59
N GLU A 144 -5.90 18.68 0.45
CA GLU A 144 -7.33 18.87 0.22
C GLU A 144 -8.14 17.56 0.32
N LYS A 145 -7.48 16.41 0.24
CA LYS A 145 -8.10 15.07 0.33
C LYS A 145 -7.79 14.30 1.61
N LEU A 146 -7.04 14.87 2.56
CA LEU A 146 -6.73 14.17 3.81
C LEU A 146 -7.97 13.75 4.59
N ASP A 147 -9.04 14.55 4.59
CA ASP A 147 -10.31 14.21 5.26
C ASP A 147 -11.02 12.97 4.65
N TYR A 148 -10.65 12.56 3.45
CA TYR A 148 -11.08 11.29 2.88
C TYR A 148 -10.36 10.10 3.53
N LEU A 149 -9.09 10.26 3.85
CA LEU A 149 -8.25 9.22 4.46
C LEU A 149 -8.52 9.12 5.97
N ASN A 150 -8.51 10.27 6.66
CA ASN A 150 -8.87 10.41 8.07
C ASN A 150 -9.17 11.89 8.35
N ASP A 151 -10.33 12.20 8.88
CA ASP A 151 -10.74 13.58 9.20
C ASP A 151 -10.30 14.04 10.59
N GLY A 152 -9.74 13.12 11.39
CA GLY A 152 -9.25 13.37 12.75
C GLY A 152 -10.37 13.48 13.80
N ASP A 153 -11.62 13.26 13.42
CA ASP A 153 -12.76 13.26 14.33
C ASP A 153 -13.20 11.81 14.64
N PRO A 154 -12.93 11.29 15.84
CA PRO A 154 -13.27 9.92 16.20
C PRO A 154 -14.78 9.65 16.27
N THR A 155 -15.63 10.68 16.13
CA THR A 155 -17.09 10.52 16.16
C THR A 155 -17.71 10.33 14.78
N THR A 156 -16.93 10.53 13.71
CA THR A 156 -17.39 10.31 12.33
C THR A 156 -17.00 8.91 11.82
N THR A 157 -17.65 8.50 10.73
CA THR A 157 -17.30 7.30 9.97
C THR A 157 -17.22 7.62 8.48
N ALA A 158 -17.00 8.92 8.17
CA ALA A 158 -17.07 9.44 6.82
C ALA A 158 -15.77 9.25 6.03
N ASP A 159 -14.66 8.99 6.71
CA ASP A 159 -13.34 8.72 6.18
C ASP A 159 -13.03 7.21 6.02
N LEU A 160 -11.82 6.87 5.61
CA LEU A 160 -11.33 5.49 5.56
C LEU A 160 -10.81 4.99 6.89
N GLY A 161 -10.46 5.87 7.84
CA GLY A 161 -9.80 5.51 9.11
C GLY A 161 -8.32 5.14 8.96
N ILE A 162 -7.64 5.63 7.92
CA ILE A 162 -6.21 5.43 7.66
C ILE A 162 -5.39 6.19 8.69
N THR A 163 -4.35 5.55 9.23
CA THR A 163 -3.46 6.16 10.23
C THR A 163 -2.00 6.27 9.76
N GLY A 164 -1.70 5.79 8.57
CA GLY A 164 -0.39 5.96 7.93
C GLY A 164 -0.49 6.18 6.43
N ILE A 165 0.35 7.03 5.87
CA ILE A 165 0.50 7.23 4.43
C ILE A 165 1.93 6.85 4.05
N TRP A 166 2.07 6.10 2.97
CA TRP A 166 3.31 5.95 2.24
C TRP A 166 3.23 6.75 0.94
N LEU A 167 4.11 7.75 0.78
CA LEU A 167 4.27 8.51 -0.44
C LEU A 167 5.32 7.84 -1.32
N MET A 168 4.96 7.45 -2.55
CA MET A 168 5.94 7.12 -3.59
C MET A 168 6.91 8.29 -3.76
N PRO A 169 8.07 8.13 -4.46
CA PRO A 169 9.12 9.15 -4.47
C PRO A 169 8.60 10.56 -4.75
N ILE A 170 9.01 11.50 -3.91
CA ILE A 170 8.60 12.92 -3.98
C ILE A 170 9.80 13.87 -4.10
N ALA A 171 11.03 13.33 -4.13
CA ALA A 171 12.23 14.07 -4.38
C ALA A 171 12.32 14.48 -5.86
N GLN A 172 13.08 15.53 -6.16
CA GLN A 172 13.22 16.05 -7.53
C GLN A 172 13.74 14.97 -8.49
N SER A 173 13.01 14.75 -9.58
CA SER A 173 13.26 13.69 -10.56
C SER A 173 12.88 14.14 -11.98
N PRO A 174 13.55 13.66 -13.05
CA PRO A 174 13.17 13.97 -14.42
C PRO A 174 12.01 13.11 -14.94
N SER A 175 11.65 12.03 -14.22
CA SER A 175 10.58 11.11 -14.62
C SER A 175 9.31 11.30 -13.80
N ASP A 176 8.19 10.82 -14.33
CA ASP A 176 6.91 10.78 -13.62
C ASP A 176 6.92 9.86 -12.40
N HIS A 177 7.72 8.77 -12.44
CA HIS A 177 7.75 7.78 -11.37
C HIS A 177 8.62 8.18 -10.16
N GLY A 178 9.60 9.10 -10.33
CA GLY A 178 10.38 9.67 -9.24
C GLY A 178 11.55 8.81 -8.72
N TYR A 179 11.74 7.58 -9.21
CA TYR A 179 12.82 6.71 -8.73
C TYR A 179 14.21 7.09 -9.25
N ASP A 180 14.34 7.88 -10.31
CA ASP A 180 15.59 8.42 -10.83
C ASP A 180 15.87 9.84 -10.28
N VAL A 181 16.20 9.90 -9.00
CA VAL A 181 16.40 11.14 -8.23
C VAL A 181 17.54 11.99 -8.78
N ILE A 182 17.33 13.32 -8.88
CA ILE A 182 18.34 14.32 -9.22
C ILE A 182 18.70 15.28 -8.07
N ASP A 183 17.84 15.39 -7.07
CA ASP A 183 18.10 16.13 -5.82
C ASP A 183 17.28 15.55 -4.67
N TYR A 184 17.94 14.98 -3.66
CA TYR A 184 17.30 14.39 -2.50
C TYR A 184 16.79 15.41 -1.46
N TYR A 185 17.18 16.67 -1.58
CA TYR A 185 16.88 17.72 -0.61
C TYR A 185 15.71 18.62 -1.01
N THR A 186 15.18 18.42 -2.22
CA THR A 186 14.15 19.27 -2.82
C THR A 186 12.96 18.41 -3.27
N ILE A 187 11.75 18.88 -2.95
CA ILE A 187 10.51 18.28 -3.47
C ILE A 187 10.43 18.48 -4.99
N GLU A 188 9.89 17.48 -5.70
CA GLU A 188 9.57 17.56 -7.12
C GLU A 188 8.74 18.82 -7.42
N GLN A 189 9.19 19.60 -8.41
CA GLN A 189 8.57 20.90 -8.71
C GLN A 189 7.10 20.79 -9.12
N ASP A 190 6.71 19.68 -9.76
CA ASP A 190 5.32 19.38 -10.10
C ASP A 190 4.45 19.09 -8.87
N TYR A 191 5.07 18.82 -7.71
CA TYR A 191 4.36 18.53 -6.47
C TYR A 191 4.36 19.69 -5.50
N GLY A 192 5.19 20.71 -5.71
CA GLY A 192 5.29 21.89 -4.86
C GLY A 192 6.71 22.14 -4.32
N ALA A 193 6.80 22.61 -3.11
CA ALA A 193 8.07 22.94 -2.45
C ALA A 193 8.19 22.27 -1.08
N ASN A 194 9.40 22.29 -0.48
CA ASN A 194 9.65 21.80 0.87
C ASN A 194 8.69 22.42 1.92
N ALA A 195 8.26 23.67 1.71
CA ALA A 195 7.30 24.33 2.59
C ALA A 195 5.90 23.70 2.51
N ASP A 196 5.49 23.25 1.32
CA ASP A 196 4.21 22.58 1.11
C ASP A 196 4.21 21.19 1.75
N PHE A 197 5.33 20.48 1.65
CA PHE A 197 5.50 19.21 2.34
C PHE A 197 5.45 19.37 3.87
N LYS A 198 6.12 20.35 4.45
CA LYS A 198 6.04 20.63 5.89
C LYS A 198 4.60 20.96 6.34
N ARG A 199 3.82 21.62 5.46
CA ARG A 199 2.39 21.84 5.70
C ARG A 199 1.60 20.51 5.64
N LEU A 200 1.89 19.63 4.67
CA LEU A 200 1.31 18.29 4.61
C LEU A 200 1.57 17.52 5.92
N MET A 201 2.81 17.51 6.42
CA MET A 201 3.15 16.86 7.70
C MET A 201 2.29 17.41 8.85
N THR A 202 2.16 18.74 8.95
CA THR A 202 1.34 19.38 9.97
C THR A 202 -0.13 18.96 9.88
N GLU A 203 -0.70 18.96 8.67
CA GLU A 203 -2.11 18.63 8.43
C GLU A 203 -2.41 17.13 8.58
N ALA A 204 -1.46 16.26 8.20
CA ALA A 204 -1.56 14.83 8.41
C ALA A 204 -1.50 14.47 9.91
N HIS A 205 -0.50 14.98 10.63
CA HIS A 205 -0.36 14.75 12.07
C HIS A 205 -1.55 15.26 12.87
N ARG A 206 -2.12 16.42 12.50
CA ARG A 206 -3.35 16.94 13.12
C ARG A 206 -4.54 15.97 13.01
N ARG A 207 -4.57 15.16 11.96
CA ARG A 207 -5.59 14.13 11.70
C ARG A 207 -5.25 12.75 12.23
N GLY A 208 -4.13 12.59 12.94
CA GLY A 208 -3.68 11.29 13.43
C GLY A 208 -2.99 10.43 12.37
N ILE A 209 -2.63 11.00 11.23
CA ILE A 209 -1.96 10.29 10.12
C ILE A 209 -0.45 10.50 10.23
N ARG A 210 0.32 9.42 10.25
CA ARG A 210 1.78 9.42 10.10
C ARG A 210 2.17 9.29 8.63
N VAL A 211 3.30 9.85 8.24
CA VAL A 211 3.75 9.89 6.85
C VAL A 211 5.14 9.28 6.72
N VAL A 212 5.26 8.22 5.91
CA VAL A 212 6.54 7.68 5.47
C VAL A 212 6.77 8.04 4.01
N VAL A 213 8.02 8.34 3.65
CA VAL A 213 8.40 8.68 2.28
C VAL A 213 9.27 7.59 1.68
N ASP A 214 9.20 7.45 0.37
CA ASP A 214 10.07 6.56 -0.37
C ASP A 214 11.50 7.14 -0.40
N LEU A 215 12.48 6.35 0.00
CA LEU A 215 13.88 6.71 0.00
C LEU A 215 14.66 5.78 -0.95
N VAL A 216 15.05 6.33 -2.10
CA VAL A 216 15.79 5.62 -3.13
C VAL A 216 17.27 5.61 -2.77
N LEU A 217 17.74 4.50 -2.20
CA LEU A 217 19.13 4.38 -1.73
C LEU A 217 20.06 3.80 -2.79
N ASN A 218 19.57 2.93 -3.67
CA ASN A 218 20.39 2.10 -4.54
C ASN A 218 21.08 2.89 -5.66
N HIS A 219 20.41 3.85 -6.26
CA HIS A 219 20.84 4.52 -7.49
C HIS A 219 20.39 5.99 -7.53
N THR A 220 20.87 6.73 -8.52
CA THR A 220 20.41 8.07 -8.86
C THR A 220 20.05 8.15 -10.34
N SER A 221 19.46 9.25 -10.79
CA SER A 221 19.41 9.56 -12.24
C SER A 221 20.82 9.74 -12.83
N VAL A 222 20.96 9.42 -14.12
CA VAL A 222 22.14 9.88 -14.89
C VAL A 222 22.25 11.40 -14.94
N GLU A 223 21.14 12.12 -14.75
CA GLU A 223 21.08 13.60 -14.70
C GLU A 223 21.50 14.16 -13.34
N HIS A 224 21.63 13.31 -12.31
CA HIS A 224 22.05 13.75 -10.99
C HIS A 224 23.42 14.46 -11.05
N PRO A 225 23.59 15.62 -10.40
CA PRO A 225 24.87 16.34 -10.39
C PRO A 225 26.06 15.46 -9.97
N TRP A 226 25.86 14.52 -9.05
CA TRP A 226 26.92 13.58 -8.64
C TRP A 226 27.39 12.69 -9.78
N PHE A 227 26.47 12.12 -10.57
CA PHE A 227 26.83 11.30 -11.73
C PHE A 227 27.48 12.12 -12.82
N GLN A 228 26.96 13.31 -13.11
CA GLN A 228 27.52 14.23 -14.10
C GLN A 228 28.97 14.66 -13.74
N GLU A 229 29.27 14.84 -12.45
CA GLU A 229 30.64 15.05 -11.99
C GLU A 229 31.48 13.78 -12.08
N ALA A 230 30.91 12.61 -11.74
CA ALA A 230 31.58 11.32 -11.72
C ALA A 230 32.04 10.82 -13.11
N ILE A 231 31.45 11.33 -14.20
CA ILE A 231 31.89 11.04 -15.57
C ILE A 231 33.36 11.38 -15.75
N ARG A 232 33.90 12.39 -15.06
CA ARG A 232 35.29 12.76 -15.12
C ARG A 232 36.12 11.90 -14.16
N PRO A 233 37.16 11.18 -14.66
CA PRO A 233 37.97 10.28 -13.82
C PRO A 233 38.76 10.99 -12.71
N ASP A 234 38.98 12.30 -12.83
CA ASP A 234 39.69 13.13 -11.85
C ASP A 234 38.75 13.80 -10.85
N SER A 235 37.44 13.58 -10.97
CA SER A 235 36.45 14.10 -10.02
C SER A 235 36.54 13.38 -8.66
N ALA A 236 36.35 14.13 -7.58
CA ALA A 236 36.22 13.57 -6.24
C ALA A 236 35.01 12.63 -6.09
N ARG A 237 34.02 12.73 -7.00
CA ARG A 237 32.84 11.87 -7.03
C ARG A 237 32.95 10.71 -8.01
N HIS A 238 34.10 10.53 -8.71
CA HIS A 238 34.23 9.46 -9.68
C HIS A 238 33.86 8.11 -9.08
N ASP A 239 34.43 7.77 -7.93
CA ASP A 239 34.23 6.51 -7.24
C ASP A 239 32.91 6.45 -6.41
N TRP A 240 32.01 7.44 -6.57
CA TRP A 240 30.65 7.36 -6.02
C TRP A 240 29.76 6.41 -6.80
N TYR A 241 30.21 6.03 -8.03
CA TYR A 241 29.54 5.07 -8.91
C TYR A 241 30.52 3.96 -9.29
N ILE A 242 29.99 2.89 -9.85
CA ILE A 242 30.75 1.68 -10.15
C ILE A 242 31.14 1.68 -11.61
N TRP A 243 32.45 1.68 -11.90
CA TRP A 243 33.01 1.79 -13.24
C TRP A 243 33.81 0.57 -13.66
N ALA A 244 33.85 0.28 -14.97
CA ALA A 244 34.72 -0.70 -15.58
C ALA A 244 35.37 -0.14 -16.86
N ASP A 245 36.66 -0.48 -17.10
CA ASP A 245 37.36 -0.09 -18.31
C ASP A 245 36.98 -0.95 -19.53
N GLN A 246 36.41 -2.12 -19.28
CA GLN A 246 35.91 -3.06 -20.30
C GLN A 246 34.57 -3.61 -19.86
N ASP A 247 33.71 -3.95 -20.84
CA ASP A 247 32.43 -4.60 -20.57
C ASP A 247 32.63 -5.92 -19.81
N PRO A 248 32.13 -6.03 -18.55
CA PRO A 248 32.23 -7.28 -17.79
C PRO A 248 31.33 -8.40 -18.32
N LYS A 249 30.39 -8.11 -19.23
CA LYS A 249 29.57 -9.05 -20.02
C LYS A 249 28.64 -9.97 -19.24
N TYR A 250 28.41 -9.73 -17.97
CA TYR A 250 27.35 -10.43 -17.24
C TYR A 250 26.03 -9.65 -17.22
N ARG A 251 24.98 -10.35 -16.92
CA ARG A 251 23.62 -9.83 -16.86
C ARG A 251 23.15 -9.70 -15.43
N GLY A 252 22.12 -8.90 -15.22
CA GLY A 252 21.41 -8.78 -13.96
C GLY A 252 20.61 -10.01 -13.59
N PRO A 253 20.02 -10.04 -12.37
CA PRO A 253 19.26 -11.18 -11.85
C PRO A 253 18.08 -11.60 -12.74
N TRP A 254 17.55 -10.68 -13.53
CA TRP A 254 16.43 -10.92 -14.46
C TRP A 254 16.86 -11.06 -15.93
N GLY A 255 18.16 -11.17 -16.18
CA GLY A 255 18.71 -11.28 -17.53
C GLY A 255 18.90 -9.95 -18.26
N GLN A 256 18.61 -8.81 -17.60
CA GLN A 256 18.77 -7.46 -18.14
C GLN A 256 20.22 -7.04 -18.26
N THR A 257 20.48 -5.99 -19.07
CA THR A 257 21.78 -5.33 -19.14
C THR A 257 21.99 -4.53 -17.84
N VAL A 258 23.17 -4.67 -17.24
CA VAL A 258 23.57 -3.94 -16.02
C VAL A 258 24.87 -3.15 -16.19
N TRP A 259 25.56 -3.32 -17.30
CA TRP A 259 26.74 -2.55 -17.64
C TRP A 259 26.47 -1.70 -18.87
N HIS A 260 26.49 -0.39 -18.70
CA HIS A 260 26.09 0.59 -19.70
C HIS A 260 27.29 1.39 -20.16
N ARG A 261 27.43 1.53 -21.48
CA ARG A 261 28.62 2.16 -22.09
C ARG A 261 28.48 3.69 -22.06
N LEU A 262 29.50 4.36 -21.52
CA LEU A 262 29.66 5.80 -21.61
C LEU A 262 31.07 6.15 -22.13
N GLY A 263 31.15 6.62 -23.36
CA GLY A 263 32.43 6.88 -24.02
C GLY A 263 33.27 5.60 -24.22
N ASN A 264 34.42 5.53 -23.54
CA ASN A 264 35.34 4.38 -23.57
C ASN A 264 35.31 3.54 -22.28
N ARG A 265 34.39 3.83 -21.37
CA ARG A 265 34.19 3.12 -20.10
C ARG A 265 32.77 2.60 -19.97
N TRP A 266 32.52 1.85 -18.90
CA TRP A 266 31.26 1.26 -18.57
C TRP A 266 30.93 1.63 -17.13
N TYR A 267 29.63 1.97 -16.84
CA TYR A 267 29.13 2.11 -15.48
C TYR A 267 28.09 1.04 -15.19
N TYR A 268 27.96 0.72 -13.92
CA TYR A 268 26.97 -0.23 -13.44
C TYR A 268 25.64 0.49 -13.18
N GLY A 269 24.53 -0.09 -13.61
CA GLY A 269 23.19 0.34 -13.36
C GLY A 269 22.28 -0.89 -13.41
N LEU A 270 21.86 -1.38 -12.24
CA LEU A 270 21.14 -2.64 -12.11
C LEU A 270 19.83 -2.64 -12.90
N PHE A 271 19.07 -1.55 -12.80
CA PHE A 271 17.73 -1.47 -13.37
C PHE A 271 17.75 -1.12 -14.84
N TRP A 272 18.38 -0.02 -15.21
CA TRP A 272 18.55 0.39 -16.60
C TRP A 272 19.62 1.50 -16.74
N GLU A 273 19.91 1.90 -17.99
CA GLU A 273 20.98 2.87 -18.29
C GLU A 273 20.76 4.27 -17.69
N GLY A 274 19.52 4.66 -17.39
CA GLY A 274 19.19 5.94 -16.76
C GLY A 274 19.37 5.99 -15.23
N MET A 275 19.64 4.84 -14.59
CA MET A 275 19.76 4.70 -13.14
C MET A 275 21.10 4.07 -12.74
N PRO A 276 22.21 4.84 -12.70
CA PRO A 276 23.51 4.34 -12.23
C PRO A 276 23.48 4.06 -10.74
N ASP A 277 23.95 2.88 -10.34
CA ASP A 277 24.02 2.44 -8.96
C ASP A 277 25.11 3.19 -8.19
N LEU A 278 24.79 3.56 -6.95
CA LEU A 278 25.73 4.17 -6.01
C LEU A 278 26.74 3.14 -5.47
N ASN A 279 27.99 3.53 -5.35
CA ASN A 279 29.06 2.69 -4.82
C ASN A 279 29.19 2.83 -3.30
N TYR A 280 28.47 2.04 -2.54
CA TYR A 280 28.51 2.03 -1.07
C TYR A 280 29.85 1.54 -0.49
N ARG A 281 30.76 0.99 -1.31
CA ARG A 281 32.15 0.73 -0.88
C ARG A 281 32.95 2.02 -0.71
N ASN A 282 32.45 3.15 -1.23
CA ASN A 282 32.96 4.47 -0.96
C ASN A 282 32.26 5.06 0.27
N PRO A 283 32.96 5.29 1.41
CA PRO A 283 32.33 5.77 2.64
C PRO A 283 31.66 7.14 2.50
N ALA A 284 32.09 7.98 1.53
CA ALA A 284 31.46 9.28 1.30
C ALA A 284 30.02 9.15 0.75
N VAL A 285 29.68 8.05 0.05
CA VAL A 285 28.32 7.75 -0.37
C VAL A 285 27.46 7.44 0.86
N THR A 286 27.92 6.56 1.74
CA THR A 286 27.24 6.27 3.00
C THR A 286 27.02 7.52 3.83
N GLU A 287 28.07 8.34 4.01
CA GLU A 287 27.97 9.59 4.78
C GLU A 287 26.89 10.53 4.24
N GLU A 288 26.82 10.70 2.91
CA GLU A 288 25.83 11.57 2.28
C GLU A 288 24.42 10.98 2.37
N MET A 289 24.23 9.67 2.17
CA MET A 289 22.91 9.05 2.29
C MET A 289 22.38 9.08 3.73
N LEU A 290 23.23 8.91 4.73
CA LEU A 290 22.86 9.08 6.14
C LEU A 290 22.52 10.55 6.48
N LYS A 291 23.17 11.51 5.86
CA LYS A 291 22.86 12.93 5.99
C LYS A 291 21.51 13.26 5.35
N ILE A 292 21.20 12.72 4.18
CA ILE A 292 19.88 12.82 3.54
C ILE A 292 18.80 12.22 4.45
N THR A 293 19.03 11.05 5.03
CA THR A 293 18.13 10.40 5.99
C THR A 293 17.80 11.33 7.16
N ARG A 294 18.82 11.97 7.73
CA ARG A 294 18.63 12.94 8.81
C ARG A 294 17.89 14.19 8.38
N PHE A 295 18.16 14.72 7.17
CA PHE A 295 17.41 15.84 6.61
C PHE A 295 15.91 15.55 6.57
N TRP A 296 15.51 14.39 6.08
CA TRP A 296 14.10 14.01 6.02
C TRP A 296 13.48 13.84 7.41
N LEU A 297 14.20 13.26 8.38
CA LEU A 297 13.72 13.10 9.75
C LEU A 297 13.72 14.42 10.52
N ASP A 298 14.87 15.13 10.55
CA ASP A 298 15.10 16.26 11.46
C ASP A 298 14.48 17.56 10.92
N GLU A 299 14.50 17.78 9.59
CA GLU A 299 14.06 19.03 8.96
C GLU A 299 12.71 18.92 8.26
N MET A 300 12.45 17.83 7.59
CA MET A 300 11.17 17.61 6.88
C MET A 300 10.12 16.96 7.78
N GLY A 301 10.52 16.29 8.87
CA GLY A 301 9.66 15.79 9.93
C GLY A 301 8.90 14.52 9.59
N VAL A 302 9.43 13.67 8.67
CA VAL A 302 8.81 12.40 8.30
C VAL A 302 8.80 11.41 9.47
N ASP A 303 7.82 10.52 9.51
CA ASP A 303 7.70 9.47 10.52
C ASP A 303 8.49 8.21 10.16
N GLY A 304 9.12 8.18 9.00
CA GLY A 304 9.94 7.06 8.56
C GLY A 304 10.07 6.95 7.04
N PHE A 305 10.49 5.77 6.59
CA PHE A 305 10.85 5.52 5.20
C PHE A 305 10.28 4.21 4.68
N ARG A 306 9.88 4.20 3.41
CA ARG A 306 9.93 2.99 2.59
C ARG A 306 11.27 2.99 1.87
N LEU A 307 11.99 1.90 1.96
CA LEU A 307 13.32 1.77 1.37
C LEU A 307 13.23 0.96 0.08
N ASP A 308 13.56 1.63 -1.03
CA ASP A 308 13.53 1.07 -2.38
C ASP A 308 14.68 0.10 -2.61
N ALA A 309 14.40 -1.08 -3.20
CA ALA A 309 15.35 -2.03 -3.77
C ALA A 309 16.57 -2.38 -2.90
N ILE A 310 16.43 -2.35 -1.58
CA ILE A 310 17.56 -2.37 -0.63
C ILE A 310 18.41 -3.64 -0.67
N ARG A 311 17.91 -4.73 -1.21
CA ARG A 311 18.70 -5.97 -1.34
C ARG A 311 19.87 -5.85 -2.32
N HIS A 312 19.91 -4.76 -3.10
CA HIS A 312 20.86 -4.52 -4.18
C HIS A 312 21.93 -3.46 -3.85
N LEU A 313 21.97 -2.92 -2.63
CA LEU A 313 22.91 -1.84 -2.23
C LEU A 313 24.39 -2.18 -2.45
N TYR A 314 24.72 -3.46 -2.41
CA TYR A 314 26.05 -3.97 -2.68
C TYR A 314 25.99 -5.16 -3.63
N GLU A 315 27.02 -5.29 -4.46
CA GLU A 315 27.26 -6.47 -5.29
C GLU A 315 28.69 -7.01 -5.06
N ASP A 316 28.85 -8.33 -5.19
CA ASP A 316 30.14 -9.00 -5.23
C ASP A 316 30.28 -9.74 -6.57
N GLY A 317 30.81 -9.02 -7.58
CA GLY A 317 30.89 -9.48 -8.95
C GLY A 317 29.53 -9.80 -9.55
N GLN A 318 29.22 -11.08 -9.76
CA GLN A 318 27.94 -11.52 -10.30
C GLN A 318 26.88 -11.79 -9.23
N VAL A 319 27.21 -11.70 -7.95
CA VAL A 319 26.26 -11.73 -6.85
C VAL A 319 25.78 -10.30 -6.64
N GLN A 320 24.55 -10.01 -7.07
CA GLN A 320 24.03 -8.65 -7.22
C GLN A 320 22.91 -8.35 -6.21
N GLU A 321 22.76 -9.19 -5.20
CA GLU A 321 21.72 -9.04 -4.17
C GLU A 321 22.07 -9.82 -2.90
N ASN A 322 21.54 -9.37 -1.77
CA ASN A 322 21.60 -10.05 -0.48
C ASN A 322 23.03 -10.40 0.00
N VAL A 323 24.02 -9.59 -0.37
CA VAL A 323 25.40 -9.79 0.11
C VAL A 323 25.51 -9.34 1.58
N PRO A 324 26.46 -9.91 2.36
CA PRO A 324 26.60 -9.58 3.78
C PRO A 324 26.79 -8.08 4.05
N GLU A 325 27.49 -7.36 3.18
CA GLU A 325 27.74 -5.93 3.29
C GLU A 325 26.44 -5.10 3.23
N THR A 326 25.45 -5.55 2.47
CA THR A 326 24.11 -4.93 2.45
C THR A 326 23.46 -5.00 3.85
N HIS A 327 23.53 -6.16 4.49
CA HIS A 327 23.00 -6.35 5.84
C HIS A 327 23.76 -5.52 6.88
N ASP A 328 25.10 -5.44 6.77
CA ASP A 328 25.92 -4.64 7.69
C ASP A 328 25.59 -3.15 7.56
N TRP A 329 25.48 -2.64 6.33
CA TRP A 329 25.09 -1.25 6.07
C TRP A 329 23.69 -0.92 6.62
N LEU A 330 22.73 -1.83 6.46
CA LEU A 330 21.37 -1.63 6.98
C LEU A 330 21.32 -1.59 8.51
N ARG A 331 22.22 -2.30 9.22
CA ARG A 331 22.37 -2.16 10.68
C ARG A 331 22.88 -0.79 11.09
N ASP A 332 23.86 -0.27 10.36
CA ASP A 332 24.37 1.09 10.59
C ASP A 332 23.29 2.14 10.28
N PHE A 333 22.56 1.97 9.20
CA PHE A 333 21.42 2.81 8.84
C PHE A 333 20.34 2.80 9.94
N HIS A 334 19.97 1.61 10.42
CA HIS A 334 19.00 1.42 11.52
C HIS A 334 19.44 2.19 12.76
N ALA A 335 20.70 2.06 13.17
CA ALA A 335 21.23 2.77 14.33
C ALA A 335 21.15 4.30 14.16
N VAL A 336 21.37 4.82 12.94
CA VAL A 336 21.33 6.25 12.65
C VAL A 336 19.91 6.80 12.67
N TYR A 337 18.96 6.17 12.00
CA TYR A 337 17.60 6.71 11.96
C TYR A 337 16.88 6.56 13.31
N LYS A 338 17.14 5.48 14.07
CA LYS A 338 16.61 5.31 15.43
C LYS A 338 17.25 6.27 16.43
N ALA A 339 18.52 6.65 16.25
CA ALA A 339 19.15 7.69 17.06
C ALA A 339 18.58 9.09 16.76
N ALA A 340 18.20 9.37 15.52
CA ALA A 340 17.54 10.62 15.13
C ALA A 340 16.09 10.69 15.65
N ASN A 341 15.33 9.62 15.43
CA ASN A 341 13.96 9.51 15.92
C ASN A 341 13.68 8.03 16.30
N PRO A 342 13.59 7.70 17.61
CA PRO A 342 13.32 6.33 18.06
C PRO A 342 11.98 5.77 17.55
N ASP A 343 11.01 6.64 17.25
CA ASP A 343 9.70 6.29 16.73
C ASP A 343 9.67 6.17 15.19
N ALA A 344 10.74 6.52 14.48
CA ALA A 344 10.77 6.38 13.03
C ALA A 344 10.69 4.91 12.63
N VAL A 345 9.98 4.63 11.52
CA VAL A 345 9.84 3.30 10.94
C VAL A 345 10.60 3.19 9.61
N ALA A 346 11.22 2.03 9.37
CA ALA A 346 11.71 1.66 8.04
C ALA A 346 11.02 0.39 7.55
N VAL A 347 10.32 0.49 6.42
CA VAL A 347 9.75 -0.65 5.70
C VAL A 347 10.53 -0.90 4.41
N GLY A 348 11.11 -2.08 4.25
CA GLY A 348 11.98 -2.39 3.13
C GLY A 348 11.30 -3.15 2.01
N GLU A 349 11.68 -2.80 0.78
CA GLU A 349 11.39 -3.64 -0.37
C GLU A 349 12.48 -4.69 -0.56
N VAL A 350 12.13 -5.93 -0.24
CA VAL A 350 12.98 -7.10 -0.41
C VAL A 350 12.19 -8.15 -1.20
N TRP A 351 12.03 -7.94 -2.50
CA TRP A 351 11.18 -8.80 -3.34
C TRP A 351 11.85 -10.14 -3.64
N THR A 352 11.70 -11.07 -2.73
CA THR A 352 12.22 -12.44 -2.81
C THR A 352 11.39 -13.35 -1.91
N ASN A 353 11.83 -14.59 -1.66
CA ASN A 353 11.10 -15.51 -0.79
C ASN A 353 11.09 -15.06 0.68
N THR A 354 10.02 -15.39 1.39
CA THR A 354 9.75 -15.03 2.79
C THR A 354 10.95 -15.23 3.72
N LYS A 355 11.72 -16.30 3.56
CA LYS A 355 12.83 -16.62 4.47
C LYS A 355 13.98 -15.62 4.34
N ILE A 356 14.27 -15.15 3.12
CA ILE A 356 15.26 -14.10 2.88
C ILE A 356 14.70 -12.76 3.39
N VAL A 357 13.45 -12.42 3.08
CA VAL A 357 12.80 -11.20 3.58
C VAL A 357 12.91 -11.11 5.10
N ALA A 358 12.60 -12.19 5.82
CA ALA A 358 12.67 -12.23 7.28
C ALA A 358 14.09 -12.02 7.85
N SER A 359 15.15 -12.26 7.06
CA SER A 359 16.53 -12.01 7.50
C SER A 359 16.91 -10.53 7.58
N TYR A 360 16.08 -9.64 7.05
CA TYR A 360 16.25 -8.19 7.14
C TYR A 360 15.57 -7.58 8.37
N ILE A 361 14.74 -8.35 9.09
CA ILE A 361 13.93 -7.84 10.21
C ILE A 361 14.71 -7.89 11.53
N GLY A 362 14.48 -6.90 12.38
CA GLY A 362 15.01 -6.80 13.73
C GLY A 362 15.99 -5.65 13.90
N ASP A 363 17.26 -5.87 13.64
CA ASP A 363 18.31 -4.86 13.79
C ASP A 363 18.62 -4.06 12.51
N GLN A 364 17.84 -4.26 11.44
CA GLN A 364 18.00 -3.61 10.15
C GLN A 364 16.75 -2.84 9.74
N LEU A 365 15.59 -3.53 9.74
CA LEU A 365 14.28 -2.98 9.36
C LEU A 365 13.25 -3.26 10.45
N ASP A 366 12.29 -2.37 10.58
CA ASP A 366 11.09 -2.59 11.40
C ASP A 366 10.08 -3.50 10.68
N LEU A 367 9.92 -3.31 9.38
CA LEU A 367 9.00 -4.04 8.50
C LEU A 367 9.65 -4.35 7.15
N ALA A 368 9.15 -5.37 6.47
CA ALA A 368 9.41 -5.61 5.05
C ALA A 368 8.14 -6.10 4.36
N PHE A 369 8.00 -5.78 3.07
CA PHE A 369 6.85 -6.21 2.26
C PHE A 369 6.89 -7.71 2.01
N GLU A 370 5.77 -8.40 2.31
CA GLU A 370 5.64 -9.84 2.15
C GLU A 370 4.90 -10.19 0.84
N PHE A 371 5.68 -10.33 -0.24
CA PHE A 371 5.16 -10.56 -1.59
C PHE A 371 4.56 -11.97 -1.77
N ASP A 372 5.12 -12.99 -1.10
CA ASP A 372 4.61 -14.35 -1.18
C ASP A 372 3.20 -14.45 -0.56
N LEU A 373 2.97 -13.75 0.58
CA LEU A 373 1.64 -13.68 1.19
C LEU A 373 0.64 -12.91 0.32
N ALA A 374 1.07 -11.76 -0.26
CA ALA A 374 0.23 -10.99 -1.18
C ALA A 374 -0.27 -11.86 -2.36
N GLN A 375 0.64 -12.60 -2.99
CA GLN A 375 0.29 -13.51 -4.07
C GLN A 375 -0.59 -14.67 -3.58
N ALA A 376 -0.34 -15.20 -2.37
CA ALA A 376 -1.11 -16.30 -1.79
C ALA A 376 -2.57 -15.89 -1.49
N ILE A 377 -2.81 -14.65 -1.05
CA ILE A 377 -4.17 -14.11 -0.87
C ILE A 377 -4.92 -14.11 -2.21
N LEU A 378 -4.32 -13.53 -3.25
CA LEU A 378 -4.93 -13.46 -4.58
C LEU A 378 -5.18 -14.86 -5.18
N ASN A 379 -4.23 -15.78 -4.99
CA ASN A 379 -4.37 -17.17 -5.42
C ASN A 379 -5.52 -17.87 -4.70
N ALA A 380 -5.64 -17.73 -3.38
CA ALA A 380 -6.70 -18.35 -2.60
C ALA A 380 -8.08 -17.93 -3.10
N VAL A 381 -8.26 -16.64 -3.36
CA VAL A 381 -9.51 -16.06 -3.87
C VAL A 381 -9.79 -16.53 -5.30
N ASN A 382 -8.80 -16.53 -6.19
CA ASN A 382 -8.97 -16.93 -7.59
C ASN A 382 -9.21 -18.43 -7.73
N ASN A 383 -8.43 -19.25 -7.00
CA ASN A 383 -8.49 -20.72 -7.08
C ASN A 383 -9.57 -21.32 -6.18
N ARG A 384 -10.26 -20.50 -5.38
CA ARG A 384 -11.34 -20.92 -4.47
C ARG A 384 -10.88 -21.97 -3.46
N THR A 385 -9.68 -21.76 -2.88
CA THR A 385 -9.10 -22.70 -1.92
C THR A 385 -8.13 -21.99 -0.98
N ARG A 386 -8.12 -22.40 0.28
CA ARG A 386 -7.23 -21.82 1.32
C ARG A 386 -5.76 -22.22 1.18
N GLY A 387 -5.42 -23.18 0.29
CA GLY A 387 -4.14 -23.89 0.33
C GLY A 387 -2.92 -22.96 0.38
N ASP A 388 -2.78 -22.08 -0.62
CA ASP A 388 -1.64 -21.16 -0.72
C ASP A 388 -1.59 -20.19 0.48
N LEU A 389 -2.74 -19.62 0.84
CA LEU A 389 -2.84 -18.69 1.97
C LEU A 389 -2.46 -19.33 3.30
N ALA A 390 -2.98 -20.52 3.59
CA ALA A 390 -2.68 -21.23 4.83
C ALA A 390 -1.20 -21.61 4.94
N ILE A 391 -0.54 -21.91 3.81
CA ILE A 391 0.90 -22.22 3.76
C ILE A 391 1.71 -20.93 3.97
N ALA A 392 1.39 -19.84 3.27
CA ALA A 392 2.09 -18.57 3.39
C ALA A 392 2.03 -18.04 4.83
N GLN A 393 0.84 -17.94 5.41
CA GLN A 393 0.69 -17.52 6.82
C GLN A 393 1.45 -18.43 7.80
N ASP A 394 1.55 -19.72 7.52
CA ASP A 394 2.33 -20.65 8.35
C ASP A 394 3.83 -20.42 8.24
N VAL A 395 4.30 -20.03 7.07
CA VAL A 395 5.71 -19.63 6.85
C VAL A 395 6.00 -18.31 7.56
N ASP A 396 5.12 -17.32 7.43
CA ASP A 396 5.27 -16.00 8.05
C ASP A 396 5.36 -16.12 9.58
N LEU A 397 4.41 -16.84 10.20
CA LEU A 397 4.37 -17.05 11.65
C LEU A 397 5.63 -17.73 12.21
N ARG A 398 6.39 -18.46 11.37
CA ARG A 398 7.65 -19.12 11.78
C ARG A 398 8.89 -18.31 11.45
N SER A 399 8.79 -17.38 10.50
CA SER A 399 9.92 -16.66 9.95
C SER A 399 10.08 -15.27 10.54
N PHE A 400 8.98 -14.56 10.76
CA PHE A 400 8.99 -13.21 11.28
C PHE A 400 8.73 -13.16 12.80
N PRO A 401 9.26 -12.15 13.49
CA PRO A 401 8.71 -11.74 14.79
C PRO A 401 7.22 -11.36 14.62
N PRO A 402 6.40 -11.52 15.67
CA PRO A 402 4.96 -11.25 15.58
C PRO A 402 4.64 -9.88 14.97
N GLY A 403 3.90 -9.88 13.86
CA GLY A 403 3.43 -8.66 13.18
C GLY A 403 4.47 -7.84 12.43
N GLN A 404 5.75 -8.21 12.41
CA GLN A 404 6.82 -7.43 11.78
C GLN A 404 6.97 -7.70 10.26
N TYR A 405 5.87 -7.68 9.54
CA TYR A 405 5.84 -7.71 8.08
C TYR A 405 4.68 -6.90 7.53
N ALA A 406 4.89 -6.30 6.37
CA ALA A 406 3.89 -5.50 5.68
C ALA A 406 3.08 -6.38 4.73
N THR A 407 1.75 -6.36 4.90
CA THR A 407 0.81 -7.12 4.07
C THR A 407 0.12 -6.19 3.07
N PHE A 408 -0.17 -6.67 1.87
CA PHE A 408 -0.82 -5.90 0.81
C PHE A 408 -1.44 -6.85 -0.22
N LEU A 409 -2.23 -6.35 -1.17
CA LEU A 409 -2.72 -7.12 -2.32
C LEU A 409 -1.86 -6.87 -3.56
N THR A 410 -1.65 -5.61 -3.90
CA THR A 410 -0.76 -5.13 -4.96
C THR A 410 -0.23 -3.74 -4.61
N ASN A 411 0.79 -3.30 -5.34
CA ASN A 411 1.40 -1.98 -5.20
C ASN A 411 1.56 -1.31 -6.58
N HIS A 412 2.26 -0.17 -6.62
CA HIS A 412 2.52 0.62 -7.82
C HIS A 412 3.34 -0.10 -8.91
N ASP A 413 3.97 -1.25 -8.61
CA ASP A 413 4.77 -2.05 -9.55
C ASP A 413 4.04 -3.27 -10.10
N GLN A 414 2.81 -3.49 -9.68
CA GLN A 414 2.03 -4.66 -10.06
C GLN A 414 0.71 -4.29 -10.74
N ASN A 415 0.23 -5.16 -11.61
CA ASN A 415 -1.16 -5.06 -12.08
C ASN A 415 -2.10 -4.92 -10.89
N ARG A 416 -3.00 -3.95 -10.92
CA ARG A 416 -3.91 -3.65 -9.81
C ARG A 416 -4.71 -4.88 -9.36
N ALA A 417 -4.99 -4.95 -8.06
CA ALA A 417 -5.69 -6.09 -7.43
C ALA A 417 -6.99 -6.45 -8.14
N MET A 418 -7.83 -5.46 -8.49
CA MET A 418 -9.08 -5.71 -9.22
C MET A 418 -8.83 -6.37 -10.58
N SER A 419 -7.76 -5.98 -11.30
CA SER A 419 -7.39 -6.63 -12.58
C SER A 419 -6.92 -8.07 -12.38
N LYS A 420 -6.10 -8.34 -11.34
CA LYS A 420 -5.68 -9.71 -10.97
C LYS A 420 -6.85 -10.58 -10.51
N LEU A 421 -7.92 -9.97 -10.02
CA LEU A 421 -9.17 -10.63 -9.59
C LEU A 421 -10.23 -10.67 -10.70
N ALA A 422 -9.82 -10.41 -11.95
CA ALA A 422 -10.65 -10.46 -13.16
C ALA A 422 -11.87 -9.51 -13.12
N GLY A 423 -11.75 -8.35 -12.49
CA GLY A 423 -12.80 -7.34 -12.37
C GLY A 423 -14.01 -7.79 -11.51
N GLN A 424 -13.85 -8.81 -10.67
CA GLN A 424 -14.95 -9.36 -9.89
C GLN A 424 -14.99 -8.75 -8.47
N VAL A 425 -15.94 -7.87 -8.22
CA VAL A 425 -16.14 -7.20 -6.93
C VAL A 425 -16.24 -8.19 -5.77
N ALA A 426 -16.95 -9.31 -5.92
CA ALA A 426 -17.05 -10.33 -4.87
C ALA A 426 -15.70 -10.96 -4.49
N ARG A 427 -14.75 -11.04 -5.45
CA ARG A 427 -13.38 -11.48 -5.17
C ARG A 427 -12.59 -10.39 -4.44
N ALA A 428 -12.73 -9.12 -4.87
CA ALA A 428 -12.08 -8.00 -4.22
C ALA A 428 -12.55 -7.84 -2.76
N ARG A 429 -13.85 -7.96 -2.52
CA ARG A 429 -14.42 -7.96 -1.17
C ARG A 429 -13.82 -9.05 -0.28
N LEU A 430 -13.68 -10.28 -0.80
CA LEU A 430 -13.08 -11.37 -0.05
C LEU A 430 -11.58 -11.15 0.19
N ALA A 431 -10.83 -10.68 -0.82
CA ALA A 431 -9.40 -10.37 -0.69
C ALA A 431 -9.15 -9.27 0.35
N ALA A 432 -9.92 -8.17 0.32
CA ALA A 432 -9.87 -7.11 1.32
C ALA A 432 -10.16 -7.62 2.75
N THR A 433 -11.15 -8.54 2.88
CA THR A 433 -11.45 -9.14 4.18
C THR A 433 -10.29 -9.98 4.69
N VAL A 434 -9.63 -10.79 3.81
CA VAL A 434 -8.45 -11.55 4.19
C VAL A 434 -7.31 -10.62 4.59
N LEU A 435 -7.01 -9.59 3.79
CA LEU A 435 -5.93 -8.62 4.06
C LEU A 435 -6.09 -7.97 5.45
N LEU A 436 -7.26 -7.38 5.70
CA LEU A 436 -7.48 -6.54 6.88
C LEU A 436 -7.79 -7.33 8.17
N THR A 437 -7.99 -8.65 8.08
CA THR A 437 -8.17 -9.52 9.27
C THR A 437 -6.97 -10.41 9.55
N SER A 438 -6.01 -10.52 8.63
CA SER A 438 -4.76 -11.26 8.80
C SER A 438 -3.78 -10.53 9.73
N PRO A 439 -2.81 -11.24 10.35
CA PRO A 439 -1.67 -10.61 11.02
C PRO A 439 -0.80 -9.83 10.04
N GLY A 440 0.09 -8.98 10.57
CA GLY A 440 0.95 -8.07 9.81
C GLY A 440 0.35 -6.68 9.70
N VAL A 441 1.09 -5.74 9.13
CA VAL A 441 0.72 -4.34 8.96
C VAL A 441 0.18 -4.13 7.54
N PRO A 442 -1.10 -3.80 7.35
CA PRO A 442 -1.68 -3.71 6.00
C PRO A 442 -1.33 -2.40 5.30
N PHE A 443 -0.98 -2.52 4.02
CA PHE A 443 -0.79 -1.44 3.07
C PHE A 443 -1.83 -1.56 1.96
N ILE A 444 -2.51 -0.45 1.65
CA ILE A 444 -3.56 -0.37 0.63
C ILE A 444 -3.08 0.57 -0.46
N TYR A 445 -3.01 0.11 -1.70
CA TYR A 445 -2.65 0.95 -2.84
C TYR A 445 -3.83 1.84 -3.25
N TYR A 446 -3.61 3.15 -3.45
CA TYR A 446 -4.69 4.10 -3.74
C TYR A 446 -5.63 3.61 -4.85
N GLY A 447 -6.94 3.74 -4.62
CA GLY A 447 -7.98 3.29 -5.55
C GLY A 447 -8.27 1.77 -5.49
N GLU A 448 -7.56 0.98 -4.67
CA GLU A 448 -7.88 -0.42 -4.43
C GLU A 448 -9.25 -0.55 -3.75
N GLU A 449 -9.56 0.36 -2.84
CA GLU A 449 -10.80 0.42 -2.07
C GLU A 449 -12.05 0.72 -2.89
N ILE A 450 -11.89 1.25 -4.10
CA ILE A 450 -13.01 1.40 -5.07
C ILE A 450 -12.90 0.43 -6.26
N GLY A 451 -11.89 -0.43 -6.25
CA GLY A 451 -11.71 -1.42 -7.29
C GLY A 451 -11.20 -0.85 -8.62
N MET A 452 -10.33 0.16 -8.59
CA MET A 452 -9.63 0.62 -9.78
C MET A 452 -8.89 -0.52 -10.46
N THR A 453 -9.01 -0.60 -11.79
CA THR A 453 -8.28 -1.57 -12.61
C THR A 453 -7.01 -0.95 -13.18
N GLY A 454 -6.10 -1.78 -13.66
CA GLY A 454 -4.88 -1.36 -14.35
C GLY A 454 -3.99 -2.57 -14.62
N GLN A 455 -3.35 -2.57 -15.77
CA GLN A 455 -2.34 -3.57 -16.18
C GLN A 455 -1.15 -2.82 -16.75
N LYS A 456 0.07 -3.34 -16.52
CA LYS A 456 1.28 -2.79 -17.10
C LYS A 456 1.08 -2.35 -18.58
N PRO A 457 1.72 -1.29 -19.05
CA PRO A 457 2.87 -0.63 -18.45
C PRO A 457 2.50 0.25 -17.23
N ASP A 458 3.50 0.81 -16.56
CA ASP A 458 3.39 1.44 -15.24
C ASP A 458 2.39 2.59 -15.19
N GLU A 459 2.38 3.44 -16.19
CA GLU A 459 1.45 4.56 -16.28
C GLU A 459 -0.02 4.08 -16.20
N LYS A 460 -0.31 2.89 -16.75
CA LYS A 460 -1.67 2.30 -16.77
C LYS A 460 -2.09 1.65 -15.44
N ILE A 461 -1.16 1.41 -14.53
CA ILE A 461 -1.46 0.97 -13.17
C ILE A 461 -1.41 2.13 -12.17
N ARG A 462 -0.92 3.31 -12.60
CA ARG A 462 -0.75 4.53 -11.80
C ARG A 462 -1.66 5.67 -12.27
N THR A 463 -2.79 5.36 -12.91
CA THR A 463 -3.76 6.31 -13.44
C THR A 463 -4.37 7.21 -12.35
N PRO A 464 -4.90 8.41 -12.73
CA PRO A 464 -5.55 9.32 -11.80
C PRO A 464 -6.64 8.68 -10.96
N MET A 465 -6.74 9.11 -9.69
CA MET A 465 -7.77 8.68 -8.73
C MET A 465 -9.16 9.09 -9.21
N GLN A 466 -10.13 8.20 -9.03
CA GLN A 466 -11.50 8.39 -9.49
C GLN A 466 -12.37 8.98 -8.36
N TRP A 467 -12.48 10.32 -8.29
CA TRP A 467 -13.22 11.00 -7.23
C TRP A 467 -14.73 11.08 -7.52
N THR A 468 -15.10 11.41 -8.77
CA THR A 468 -16.49 11.60 -9.17
C THR A 468 -16.75 11.06 -10.58
N ALA A 469 -18.03 11.07 -11.02
CA ALA A 469 -18.42 10.74 -12.39
C ALA A 469 -18.22 11.90 -13.39
N GLU A 470 -17.68 13.04 -12.95
CA GLU A 470 -17.41 14.19 -13.78
C GLU A 470 -16.23 13.95 -14.74
N ALA A 471 -16.03 14.84 -15.70
CA ALA A 471 -14.90 14.74 -16.62
C ALA A 471 -13.56 14.57 -15.87
N ASN A 472 -12.67 13.77 -16.44
CA ASN A 472 -11.39 13.41 -15.84
C ASN A 472 -11.56 12.76 -14.43
N ALA A 473 -12.63 12.01 -14.27
CA ALA A 473 -12.95 11.34 -12.99
C ALA A 473 -13.05 12.31 -11.77
N GLY A 474 -13.21 13.60 -11.99
CA GLY A 474 -13.15 14.64 -10.95
C GLY A 474 -11.75 14.84 -10.35
N PHE A 475 -10.71 14.34 -11.01
CA PHE A 475 -9.32 14.52 -10.62
C PHE A 475 -8.82 15.93 -10.89
N SER A 476 -9.07 16.45 -12.10
CA SER A 476 -8.71 17.79 -12.55
C SER A 476 -9.74 18.32 -13.56
N PRO A 477 -9.96 19.63 -13.65
CA PRO A 477 -10.75 20.22 -14.74
C PRO A 477 -10.00 20.23 -16.08
N HIS A 478 -8.69 20.03 -16.10
CA HIS A 478 -7.86 19.92 -17.29
C HIS A 478 -7.48 18.46 -17.58
N ALA A 479 -6.91 18.21 -18.76
CA ALA A 479 -6.47 16.87 -19.14
C ALA A 479 -5.40 16.39 -18.15
N PRO A 480 -5.58 15.23 -17.52
CA PRO A 480 -4.60 14.70 -16.57
C PRO A 480 -3.35 14.22 -17.31
N TRP A 481 -2.23 14.08 -16.56
CA TRP A 481 -0.94 13.61 -17.06
C TRP A 481 -1.02 12.22 -17.73
N GLU A 482 -1.89 11.34 -17.22
CA GLU A 482 -2.24 10.04 -17.80
C GLU A 482 -3.77 9.94 -17.93
N ALA A 483 -4.23 9.22 -18.93
CA ALA A 483 -5.66 9.07 -19.20
C ALA A 483 -6.37 8.30 -18.07
N ASP A 484 -7.59 8.76 -17.74
CA ASP A 484 -8.44 8.12 -16.74
C ASP A 484 -8.75 6.66 -17.06
N ASN A 485 -8.95 5.86 -16.02
CA ASN A 485 -9.45 4.52 -16.16
C ASN A 485 -10.88 4.51 -16.73
N LYS A 486 -11.13 3.60 -17.64
CA LYS A 486 -12.49 3.38 -18.16
C LYS A 486 -13.43 2.93 -17.05
N GLY A 487 -14.64 3.46 -17.05
CA GLY A 487 -15.69 3.10 -16.10
C GLY A 487 -15.74 3.99 -14.86
N TYR A 488 -14.94 5.06 -14.80
CA TYR A 488 -14.98 6.00 -13.66
C TYR A 488 -16.36 6.64 -13.50
N GLU A 489 -17.19 6.67 -14.53
CA GLU A 489 -18.56 7.19 -14.45
C GLU A 489 -19.44 6.41 -13.45
N THR A 490 -19.06 5.17 -13.15
CA THR A 490 -19.78 4.31 -12.21
C THR A 490 -18.92 3.81 -11.04
N VAL A 491 -17.59 3.74 -11.24
CA VAL A 491 -16.62 3.33 -10.23
C VAL A 491 -15.85 4.57 -9.79
N ASN A 492 -16.27 5.21 -8.73
CA ASN A 492 -15.63 6.41 -8.17
C ASN A 492 -16.05 6.60 -6.70
N ILE A 493 -15.28 7.41 -5.99
CA ILE A 493 -15.48 7.65 -4.55
C ILE A 493 -16.91 8.14 -4.24
N ALA A 494 -17.44 9.08 -5.03
CA ALA A 494 -18.77 9.65 -4.76
C ALA A 494 -19.88 8.60 -4.91
N ALA A 495 -19.83 7.77 -5.96
CA ALA A 495 -20.79 6.71 -6.20
C ALA A 495 -20.68 5.59 -5.13
N GLU A 496 -19.46 5.13 -4.86
CA GLU A 496 -19.21 4.07 -3.87
C GLU A 496 -19.58 4.52 -2.44
N ARG A 497 -19.34 5.78 -2.09
CA ARG A 497 -19.74 6.34 -0.79
C ARG A 497 -21.25 6.30 -0.59
N ALA A 498 -22.02 6.49 -1.64
CA ALA A 498 -23.48 6.51 -1.59
C ALA A 498 -24.12 5.10 -1.54
N ASP A 499 -23.39 4.04 -1.91
CA ASP A 499 -23.86 2.66 -1.87
C ASP A 499 -23.36 1.94 -0.61
N PRO A 500 -24.21 1.63 0.38
CA PRO A 500 -23.81 0.90 1.59
C PRO A 500 -23.18 -0.47 1.30
N GLY A 501 -23.54 -1.11 0.17
CA GLY A 501 -23.02 -2.40 -0.25
C GLY A 501 -21.70 -2.33 -1.03
N SER A 502 -21.14 -1.14 -1.25
CA SER A 502 -19.96 -0.92 -2.07
C SER A 502 -18.68 -1.55 -1.51
N LEU A 503 -17.65 -1.60 -2.34
CA LEU A 503 -16.31 -2.04 -1.94
C LEU A 503 -15.69 -1.02 -0.98
N LEU A 504 -15.82 0.29 -1.25
CA LEU A 504 -15.34 1.38 -0.39
C LEU A 504 -15.91 1.26 1.03
N ASN A 505 -17.22 1.09 1.16
CA ASN A 505 -17.85 0.99 2.47
C ASN A 505 -17.47 -0.31 3.21
N LEU A 506 -17.11 -1.38 2.48
CA LEU A 506 -16.51 -2.56 3.09
C LEU A 506 -15.10 -2.27 3.64
N TYR A 507 -14.22 -1.58 2.85
CA TYR A 507 -12.90 -1.18 3.33
C TYR A 507 -12.99 -0.33 4.59
N ARG A 508 -13.86 0.69 4.60
CA ARG A 508 -14.11 1.54 5.78
C ARG A 508 -14.52 0.71 7.00
N LYS A 509 -15.46 -0.22 6.81
CA LYS A 509 -15.90 -1.11 7.90
C LYS A 509 -14.77 -2.02 8.40
N LEU A 510 -13.98 -2.61 7.50
CA LEU A 510 -12.87 -3.49 7.87
C LEU A 510 -11.72 -2.75 8.57
N ILE A 511 -11.37 -1.56 8.07
CA ILE A 511 -10.36 -0.71 8.71
C ILE A 511 -10.84 -0.28 10.10
N GLY A 512 -12.09 0.16 10.20
CA GLY A 512 -12.69 0.52 11.48
C GLY A 512 -12.76 -0.65 12.47
N LEU A 513 -13.11 -1.86 12.02
CA LEU A 513 -13.03 -3.06 12.86
C LEU A 513 -11.59 -3.34 13.31
N ARG A 514 -10.62 -3.24 12.40
CA ARG A 514 -9.21 -3.43 12.77
C ARG A 514 -8.75 -2.39 13.78
N ASN A 515 -9.09 -1.12 13.58
CA ASN A 515 -8.76 -0.03 14.52
C ASN A 515 -9.41 -0.22 15.90
N ALA A 516 -10.62 -0.76 15.95
CA ALA A 516 -11.37 -0.97 17.20
C ALA A 516 -10.94 -2.23 17.99
N HIS A 517 -10.37 -3.24 17.31
CA HIS A 517 -10.12 -4.56 17.88
C HIS A 517 -8.62 -4.91 17.97
N PRO A 518 -7.98 -4.85 19.16
CA PRO A 518 -6.59 -5.23 19.36
C PRO A 518 -6.26 -6.63 18.82
N ALA A 519 -7.17 -7.59 18.93
CA ALA A 519 -6.96 -8.92 18.39
C ALA A 519 -6.71 -8.90 16.87
N LEU A 520 -7.34 -8.00 16.10
CA LEU A 520 -7.11 -7.88 14.65
C LEU A 520 -5.81 -7.12 14.33
N ARG A 521 -5.40 -6.16 15.17
CA ARG A 521 -4.15 -5.41 14.98
C ARG A 521 -2.93 -6.25 15.35
N VAL A 522 -2.79 -6.58 16.64
CA VAL A 522 -1.58 -7.14 17.24
C VAL A 522 -1.77 -8.55 17.81
N GLY A 523 -2.99 -9.10 17.78
CA GLY A 523 -3.26 -10.44 18.33
C GLY A 523 -2.55 -11.56 17.57
N ASP A 524 -2.22 -12.62 18.28
CA ASP A 524 -1.67 -13.84 17.70
C ASP A 524 -2.68 -14.52 16.78
N LEU A 525 -2.19 -15.25 15.78
CA LEU A 525 -2.99 -16.15 14.97
C LEU A 525 -2.83 -17.58 15.46
N THR A 526 -3.94 -18.19 15.89
CA THR A 526 -4.02 -19.64 16.15
C THR A 526 -4.81 -20.33 15.04
N LYS A 527 -4.19 -21.32 14.42
CA LYS A 527 -4.83 -22.09 13.34
C LYS A 527 -5.96 -22.95 13.87
N THR A 528 -6.99 -23.08 13.06
CA THR A 528 -8.08 -24.04 13.27
C THR A 528 -8.05 -25.14 12.22
N ASP A 529 -8.61 -26.28 12.56
CA ASP A 529 -8.83 -27.38 11.63
C ASP A 529 -10.22 -27.26 11.00
N VAL A 530 -10.25 -27.33 9.67
CA VAL A 530 -11.47 -27.37 8.86
C VAL A 530 -11.25 -28.35 7.71
N GLU A 531 -12.08 -29.38 7.57
CA GLU A 531 -11.90 -30.39 6.52
C GLU A 531 -12.11 -29.83 5.11
N ASN A 532 -13.12 -28.96 4.93
CA ASN A 532 -13.44 -28.37 3.64
C ASN A 532 -12.34 -27.40 3.18
N ARG A 533 -11.61 -27.74 2.12
CA ARG A 533 -10.49 -26.94 1.59
C ARG A 533 -10.90 -25.56 1.05
N LYS A 534 -12.19 -25.33 0.82
CA LYS A 534 -12.74 -24.04 0.36
C LYS A 534 -13.14 -23.14 1.50
N VAL A 535 -13.13 -23.66 2.72
CA VAL A 535 -13.36 -22.90 3.95
C VAL A 535 -12.05 -22.74 4.69
N TYR A 536 -11.81 -21.56 5.23
CA TYR A 536 -10.67 -21.26 6.05
C TYR A 536 -11.10 -20.49 7.31
N ALA A 537 -10.57 -20.88 8.44
CA ALA A 537 -10.78 -20.17 9.69
C ALA A 537 -9.49 -20.11 10.50
N PHE A 538 -9.36 -19.08 11.31
CA PHE A 538 -8.32 -18.92 12.32
C PHE A 538 -8.83 -18.05 13.46
N LEU A 539 -8.25 -18.22 14.64
CA LEU A 539 -8.50 -17.38 15.81
C LEU A 539 -7.42 -16.29 15.87
N ARG A 540 -7.85 -15.02 15.99
CA ARG A 540 -7.01 -13.88 16.39
C ARG A 540 -7.24 -13.63 17.87
N GLN A 541 -6.17 -13.56 18.67
CA GLN A 541 -6.31 -13.41 20.11
C GLN A 541 -5.28 -12.43 20.66
N SER A 542 -5.75 -11.44 21.41
CA SER A 542 -4.96 -10.55 22.26
C SER A 542 -5.19 -10.92 23.75
N ALA A 543 -4.58 -10.17 24.66
CA ALA A 543 -4.81 -10.33 26.09
C ALA A 543 -6.27 -10.05 26.51
N GLU A 544 -6.98 -9.23 25.72
CA GLU A 544 -8.29 -8.69 26.10
C GLU A 544 -9.47 -9.32 25.34
N GLU A 545 -9.23 -9.84 24.14
CA GLU A 545 -10.29 -10.33 23.26
C GLU A 545 -9.86 -11.47 22.34
N ALA A 546 -10.85 -12.17 21.80
CA ALA A 546 -10.67 -13.22 20.81
C ALA A 546 -11.65 -13.03 19.64
N ILE A 547 -11.15 -13.13 18.43
CA ILE A 547 -11.93 -13.01 17.19
C ILE A 547 -11.67 -14.22 16.30
N LEU A 548 -12.71 -14.98 16.02
CA LEU A 548 -12.69 -16.05 15.03
C LEU A 548 -12.98 -15.44 13.65
N VAL A 549 -12.03 -15.56 12.74
CA VAL A 549 -12.18 -15.15 11.34
C VAL A 549 -12.49 -16.38 10.52
N LEU A 550 -13.49 -16.28 9.64
CA LEU A 550 -13.99 -17.41 8.85
C LEU A 550 -14.26 -16.97 7.41
N PHE A 551 -13.79 -17.74 6.43
CA PHE A 551 -13.94 -17.48 4.99
C PHE A 551 -14.56 -18.65 4.25
N ASN A 552 -15.48 -18.36 3.33
CA ASN A 552 -15.85 -19.25 2.25
C ASN A 552 -15.25 -18.74 0.94
N PHE A 553 -14.23 -19.42 0.42
CA PHE A 553 -13.60 -19.08 -0.86
C PHE A 553 -14.40 -19.58 -2.08
N ASP A 554 -15.36 -20.50 -1.87
CA ASP A 554 -16.15 -21.02 -2.98
C ASP A 554 -17.10 -19.97 -3.60
N ASP A 555 -17.46 -20.14 -4.85
CA ASP A 555 -18.51 -19.39 -5.54
C ASP A 555 -19.93 -19.94 -5.26
N LYS A 556 -20.04 -20.90 -4.35
CA LYS A 556 -21.29 -21.51 -3.89
C LYS A 556 -21.43 -21.40 -2.38
N PRO A 557 -22.69 -21.32 -1.88
CA PRO A 557 -22.92 -21.42 -0.45
C PRO A 557 -22.50 -22.81 0.06
N THR A 558 -22.07 -22.91 1.31
CA THR A 558 -21.71 -24.18 1.93
C THR A 558 -22.25 -24.33 3.34
N ARG A 559 -22.73 -25.54 3.65
CA ARG A 559 -23.08 -26.00 5.00
C ARG A 559 -22.14 -27.09 5.49
N ASP A 560 -21.34 -27.62 4.57
CA ASP A 560 -20.38 -28.69 4.82
C ASP A 560 -19.07 -28.08 5.31
N TYR A 561 -19.03 -27.70 6.59
CA TYR A 561 -17.85 -27.26 7.30
C TYR A 561 -18.04 -27.43 8.81
N ALA A 562 -16.98 -27.76 9.50
CA ALA A 562 -16.90 -27.75 10.95
C ALA A 562 -15.52 -27.21 11.32
N ILE A 563 -15.46 -26.37 12.35
CA ILE A 563 -14.23 -25.75 12.82
C ILE A 563 -13.83 -26.41 14.14
N SER A 564 -12.61 -26.89 14.24
CA SER A 564 -12.04 -27.38 15.48
C SER A 564 -10.77 -26.61 15.84
N LEU A 565 -10.56 -26.36 17.13
CA LEU A 565 -9.40 -25.70 17.70
C LEU A 565 -8.86 -26.56 18.84
N GLU A 566 -7.58 -26.94 18.76
CA GLU A 566 -6.98 -27.84 19.73
C GLU A 566 -6.78 -27.16 21.09
N LYS A 567 -6.29 -25.92 21.07
CA LYS A 567 -5.99 -25.14 22.30
C LYS A 567 -5.98 -23.65 22.03
N SER A 568 -6.32 -22.87 23.04
CA SER A 568 -6.20 -21.40 23.04
C SER A 568 -6.24 -20.87 24.48
N GLN A 569 -6.35 -19.55 24.63
CA GLN A 569 -6.59 -18.89 25.93
C GLN A 569 -8.08 -18.74 26.24
N LEU A 570 -8.98 -19.25 25.41
CA LEU A 570 -10.42 -19.22 25.65
C LEU A 570 -10.80 -20.04 26.88
N SER A 571 -11.76 -19.56 27.67
CA SER A 571 -12.23 -20.28 28.85
C SER A 571 -13.66 -19.90 29.21
N GLY A 572 -14.36 -20.79 29.91
CA GLY A 572 -15.70 -20.52 30.43
C GLY A 572 -16.81 -20.51 29.38
N ALA A 573 -17.93 -19.88 29.72
CA ALA A 573 -19.03 -19.65 28.81
C ALA A 573 -18.77 -18.39 27.98
N LEU A 574 -18.99 -18.46 26.66
CA LEU A 574 -18.76 -17.36 25.75
C LEU A 574 -20.07 -16.91 25.10
N ALA A 575 -20.10 -15.63 24.71
CA ALA A 575 -21.00 -15.08 23.71
C ALA A 575 -20.26 -15.02 22.36
N ALA A 576 -20.98 -15.14 21.25
CA ALA A 576 -20.45 -15.00 19.91
C ALA A 576 -21.28 -13.99 19.11
N ILE A 577 -20.61 -12.98 18.55
CA ILE A 577 -21.26 -11.89 17.80
C ILE A 577 -20.53 -11.73 16.45
N GLU A 578 -21.28 -11.75 15.36
CA GLU A 578 -20.77 -11.43 14.04
C GLU A 578 -20.66 -9.91 13.87
N LEU A 579 -19.50 -9.38 13.49
CA LEU A 579 -19.19 -7.95 13.45
C LEU A 579 -19.21 -7.34 12.04
N LEU A 580 -18.97 -8.14 11.00
CA LEU A 580 -18.74 -7.62 9.65
C LEU A 580 -20.02 -7.52 8.81
N GLN A 581 -20.95 -8.44 8.95
CA GLN A 581 -22.18 -8.43 8.16
C GLN A 581 -23.19 -7.41 8.70
N ASP A 582 -24.18 -7.02 7.91
CA ASP A 582 -25.06 -5.87 8.19
C ASP A 582 -25.99 -6.01 9.42
N SER A 583 -26.10 -7.20 9.95
CA SER A 583 -26.83 -7.45 11.19
C SER A 583 -25.88 -8.03 12.22
N LEU A 584 -25.72 -7.33 13.33
CA LEU A 584 -25.11 -7.91 14.53
C LEU A 584 -25.95 -9.11 14.97
N VAL A 585 -25.64 -10.28 14.42
CA VAL A 585 -26.36 -11.51 14.75
C VAL A 585 -25.65 -12.16 15.92
N GLN A 586 -26.38 -12.33 17.03
CA GLN A 586 -25.90 -13.18 18.10
C GLN A 586 -25.88 -14.63 17.61
N LEU A 587 -24.71 -15.22 17.63
CA LEU A 587 -24.47 -16.60 17.19
C LEU A 587 -24.43 -17.54 18.40
N GLN A 588 -24.59 -18.84 18.12
CA GLN A 588 -24.30 -19.84 19.13
C GLN A 588 -22.78 -19.88 19.36
N ALA A 589 -22.35 -19.70 20.60
CA ALA A 589 -20.94 -19.77 20.96
C ALA A 589 -20.41 -21.22 20.99
N PRO A 590 -19.09 -21.43 20.78
CA PRO A 590 -18.50 -22.75 20.92
C PRO A 590 -18.50 -23.22 22.39
N LYS A 591 -18.50 -24.55 22.57
CA LYS A 591 -18.27 -25.14 23.90
C LYS A 591 -16.78 -25.30 24.10
N ILE A 592 -16.24 -24.58 25.06
CA ILE A 592 -14.80 -24.55 25.34
C ILE A 592 -14.44 -25.70 26.29
N ASP A 593 -13.40 -26.46 25.93
CA ASP A 593 -12.82 -27.53 26.76
C ASP A 593 -11.79 -26.98 27.78
N ALA A 594 -11.18 -27.88 28.54
CA ALA A 594 -10.21 -27.53 29.58
C ALA A 594 -8.87 -26.97 29.03
N GLN A 595 -8.57 -27.17 27.76
CA GLN A 595 -7.38 -26.66 27.07
C GLN A 595 -7.66 -25.34 26.32
N GLY A 596 -8.88 -24.81 26.39
CA GLY A 596 -9.32 -23.63 25.62
C GLY A 596 -9.65 -23.96 24.17
N GLY A 597 -9.80 -25.25 23.86
CA GLY A 597 -10.17 -25.75 22.53
C GLY A 597 -11.68 -25.88 22.36
N PHE A 598 -12.08 -26.21 21.15
CA PHE A 598 -13.46 -26.60 20.79
C PHE A 598 -13.47 -27.53 19.58
N ALA A 599 -14.52 -28.32 19.43
CA ALA A 599 -14.69 -29.23 18.29
C ALA A 599 -16.03 -29.02 17.60
N ASP A 600 -16.05 -29.32 16.30
CA ASP A 600 -17.25 -29.36 15.45
C ASP A 600 -18.12 -28.08 15.49
N TYR A 601 -17.49 -26.92 15.65
CA TYR A 601 -18.19 -25.65 15.76
C TYR A 601 -18.62 -25.11 14.38
N GLN A 602 -19.89 -24.82 14.26
CA GLN A 602 -20.53 -24.20 13.09
C GLN A 602 -21.30 -22.96 13.52
N PRO A 603 -20.66 -21.78 13.59
CA PRO A 603 -21.32 -20.56 14.03
C PRO A 603 -22.48 -20.13 13.13
N ILE A 604 -22.41 -20.42 11.83
CA ILE A 604 -23.33 -19.98 10.80
C ILE A 604 -23.82 -21.21 10.03
N GLY A 605 -25.15 -21.40 9.96
CA GLY A 605 -25.73 -22.58 9.34
C GLY A 605 -25.41 -22.77 7.86
N GLU A 606 -25.19 -21.67 7.10
CA GLU A 606 -24.80 -21.68 5.70
C GLU A 606 -23.91 -20.45 5.42
N LEU A 607 -22.67 -20.71 4.98
CA LEU A 607 -21.75 -19.66 4.57
C LEU A 607 -22.08 -19.18 3.15
N ALA A 608 -22.28 -17.89 2.98
CA ALA A 608 -22.51 -17.30 1.67
C ALA A 608 -21.27 -17.45 0.75
N PRO A 609 -21.45 -17.44 -0.59
CA PRO A 609 -20.34 -17.53 -1.55
C PRO A 609 -19.36 -16.36 -1.38
N ARG A 610 -18.05 -16.63 -1.48
CA ARG A 610 -17.00 -15.60 -1.48
C ARG A 610 -17.14 -14.57 -0.35
N THR A 611 -17.44 -15.06 0.84
CA THR A 611 -17.74 -14.21 2.00
C THR A 611 -16.80 -14.50 3.16
N GLY A 612 -16.34 -13.44 3.82
CA GLY A 612 -15.65 -13.49 5.10
C GLY A 612 -16.57 -13.07 6.25
N TYR A 613 -16.31 -13.62 7.42
CA TYR A 613 -17.04 -13.35 8.66
C TYR A 613 -16.03 -13.05 9.78
N VAL A 614 -16.36 -12.10 10.63
CA VAL A 614 -15.54 -11.68 11.77
C VAL A 614 -16.36 -11.87 13.02
N ILE A 615 -16.05 -12.88 13.83
CA ILE A 615 -16.87 -13.32 14.95
C ILE A 615 -16.11 -13.06 16.25
N GLN A 616 -16.58 -12.10 17.04
CA GLN A 616 -16.06 -11.85 18.38
C GLN A 616 -16.54 -12.93 19.33
N LEU A 617 -15.63 -13.48 20.11
CA LEU A 617 -15.87 -14.44 21.18
C LEU A 617 -15.52 -13.75 22.51
N SER A 618 -16.54 -13.43 23.32
CA SER A 618 -16.38 -12.71 24.59
C SER A 618 -16.96 -13.53 25.76
N PRO A 619 -16.41 -13.41 26.98
CA PRO A 619 -17.01 -14.00 28.17
C PRO A 619 -18.46 -13.54 28.35
N GLN A 620 -19.33 -14.49 28.82
CA GLN A 620 -20.74 -14.18 29.16
C GLN A 620 -20.84 -13.55 30.52
#